data_09558452a8470fb3fc5525f17fd700e9
#
_entry.id   09558452a8470fb3fc5525f17fd700e9
#
_cell.length_a   1.000
_cell.length_b   1.000
_cell.length_c   1.000
_cell.angle_alpha   90.00
_cell.angle_beta   90.00
_cell.angle_gamma   90.00
#
_symmetry.space_group_name_H-M   'P 1'
#
loop_
_entity.id
_entity.type
_entity.pdbx_description
1 polymer ?
#
loop_
_entity_poly.entity_id
_entity_poly.type
_entity_poly.pdbx_seq_one_letter_code
_entity_poly.pdbx_strand_id
1 'polypeptide(L)'
;DLRRLLIIGLALSNKIEINESFFYIDIQSGFNEICEKFKSNRINFLPIVDDFKIVNLITKNQFNAMVLESIDYSPYNDFTRFDNLIFENEIYNKPWGYYKSVMLCSFAQAKILTVFPDSELSIQSHKKREEHWIVMVGNGVVSLDSRKKNISAGDYIYIPKQCKHQIINISLENNLIISEVQLGEYFGEDDIVRYSDKYNRN
;
A
#
# COMPACT_ATOMS: atom_id res chain seq x y z
N ASP A 1 -6.35 5.50 10.71
CA ASP A 1 -5.69 4.21 10.61
C ASP A 1 -6.45 3.21 11.49
N LEU A 2 -7.09 2.22 10.84
CA LEU A 2 -7.95 1.20 11.49
C LEU A 2 -7.19 0.44 12.58
N ARG A 3 -5.89 0.20 12.40
CA ARG A 3 -5.03 -0.49 13.35
C ARG A 3 -4.84 0.34 14.63
N ARG A 4 -4.57 1.65 14.50
CA ARG A 4 -4.47 2.55 15.67
C ARG A 4 -5.79 2.66 16.40
N LEU A 5 -6.90 2.74 15.67
CA LEU A 5 -8.24 2.76 16.25
C LEU A 5 -8.57 1.44 16.97
N LEU A 6 -8.16 0.30 16.41
CA LEU A 6 -8.34 -1.02 17.04
C LEU A 6 -7.50 -1.14 18.31
N ILE A 7 -6.23 -0.75 18.29
CA ILE A 7 -5.35 -0.78 19.46
C ILE A 7 -5.87 0.16 20.55
N ILE A 8 -6.29 1.38 20.21
CA ILE A 8 -6.88 2.33 21.17
C ILE A 8 -8.21 1.81 21.71
N GLY A 9 -9.08 1.27 20.85
CA GLY A 9 -10.35 0.68 21.26
C GLY A 9 -10.17 -0.49 22.21
N LEU A 10 -9.17 -1.33 21.98
CA LEU A 10 -8.84 -2.50 22.81
C LEU A 10 -8.18 -2.08 24.14
N ALA A 11 -7.33 -1.04 24.14
CA ALA A 11 -6.73 -0.50 25.36
C ALA A 11 -7.74 0.20 26.28
N LEU A 12 -8.84 0.73 25.72
CA LEU A 12 -9.91 1.38 26.49
C LEU A 12 -10.95 0.38 27.03
N SER A 13 -11.01 -0.85 26.52
CA SER A 13 -11.91 -1.90 27.00
C SER A 13 -11.21 -2.74 28.08
N ASN A 14 -11.52 -2.50 29.34
CA ASN A 14 -10.93 -3.23 30.49
C ASN A 14 -11.31 -4.71 30.62
N LYS A 15 -12.00 -5.30 29.65
CA LYS A 15 -12.32 -6.74 29.59
C LYS A 15 -12.45 -7.18 28.14
N ILE A 16 -11.50 -7.97 27.67
CA ILE A 16 -11.65 -8.75 26.46
C ILE A 16 -11.85 -10.20 26.91
N GLU A 17 -13.05 -10.72 26.74
CA GLU A 17 -13.26 -12.17 26.79
C GLU A 17 -12.68 -12.74 25.50
N ILE A 18 -11.54 -13.39 25.61
CA ILE A 18 -10.94 -14.12 24.49
C ILE A 18 -11.79 -15.39 24.32
N ASN A 19 -12.62 -15.40 23.28
CA ASN A 19 -13.35 -16.61 22.90
C ASN A 19 -12.34 -17.63 22.34
N GLU A 20 -12.49 -18.93 22.65
CA GLU A 20 -11.60 -20.01 22.19
C GLU A 20 -11.46 -20.10 20.66
N SER A 21 -12.38 -19.51 19.90
CA SER A 21 -12.32 -19.41 18.45
C SER A 21 -11.49 -18.24 17.92
N PHE A 22 -10.92 -17.41 18.79
CA PHE A 22 -10.17 -16.22 18.40
C PHE A 22 -8.71 -16.57 18.16
N PHE A 23 -8.20 -16.25 16.97
CA PHE A 23 -6.80 -16.48 16.62
C PHE A 23 -5.93 -15.35 17.17
N TYR A 24 -4.99 -15.69 18.02
CA TYR A 24 -4.01 -14.78 18.60
C TYR A 24 -2.64 -15.48 18.74
N ILE A 25 -1.62 -14.73 19.04
CA ILE A 25 -0.30 -15.23 19.44
C ILE A 25 0.03 -14.69 20.83
N ASP A 26 0.74 -15.51 21.61
CA ASP A 26 1.33 -15.08 22.87
C ASP A 26 2.56 -14.21 22.60
N ILE A 27 2.89 -13.30 23.52
CA ILE A 27 4.08 -12.46 23.41
C ILE A 27 5.38 -13.27 23.40
N GLN A 28 5.33 -14.53 23.85
CA GLN A 28 6.44 -15.47 23.78
C GLN A 28 6.46 -16.32 22.51
N SER A 29 5.45 -16.19 21.63
CA SER A 29 5.33 -16.99 20.43
C SER A 29 6.52 -16.78 19.51
N GLY A 30 7.13 -17.87 19.05
CA GLY A 30 8.25 -17.85 18.12
C GLY A 30 7.80 -17.78 16.65
N PHE A 31 8.76 -17.56 15.77
CA PHE A 31 8.56 -17.42 14.33
C PHE A 31 7.69 -18.53 13.71
N ASN A 32 7.99 -19.79 14.03
CA ASN A 32 7.27 -20.92 13.43
C ASN A 32 5.78 -20.92 13.79
N GLU A 33 5.43 -20.57 15.02
CA GLU A 33 4.05 -20.48 15.44
C GLU A 33 3.31 -19.36 14.72
N ILE A 34 3.93 -18.20 14.58
CA ILE A 34 3.38 -17.05 13.84
C ILE A 34 3.15 -17.45 12.38
N CYS A 35 4.14 -18.11 11.75
CA CYS A 35 4.04 -18.64 10.39
C CYS A 35 2.85 -19.58 10.22
N GLU A 36 2.72 -20.58 11.10
CA GLU A 36 1.64 -21.56 11.01
C GLU A 36 0.27 -20.91 11.15
N LYS A 37 0.11 -19.95 12.03
CA LYS A 37 -1.14 -19.21 12.17
C LYS A 37 -1.48 -18.38 10.94
N PHE A 38 -0.50 -17.74 10.29
CA PHE A 38 -0.72 -17.01 9.05
C PHE A 38 -0.91 -17.92 7.82
N LYS A 39 -0.32 -19.11 7.81
CA LYS A 39 -0.52 -20.10 6.73
C LYS A 39 -1.89 -20.76 6.79
N SER A 40 -2.35 -21.06 7.99
CA SER A 40 -3.50 -21.92 8.18
C SER A 40 -4.81 -21.34 7.68
N ASN A 41 -4.90 -20.05 7.34
CA ASN A 41 -6.11 -19.50 6.71
C ASN A 41 -6.04 -18.02 6.35
N ARG A 42 -7.12 -17.50 5.84
CA ARG A 42 -7.54 -16.17 5.45
C ARG A 42 -7.37 -15.08 6.53
N ILE A 43 -6.43 -15.27 7.47
CA ILE A 43 -6.13 -14.33 8.55
C ILE A 43 -5.12 -13.33 8.02
N ASN A 44 -5.47 -12.05 8.11
CA ASN A 44 -4.60 -10.96 7.70
C ASN A 44 -3.92 -10.25 8.87
N PHE A 45 -4.34 -10.52 10.10
CA PHE A 45 -3.75 -9.96 11.31
C PHE A 45 -3.89 -10.92 12.49
N LEU A 46 -2.96 -10.83 13.44
CA LEU A 46 -2.95 -11.58 14.69
C LEU A 46 -2.74 -10.61 15.86
N PRO A 47 -3.64 -10.55 16.82
CA PRO A 47 -3.40 -9.90 18.11
C PRO A 47 -2.28 -10.60 18.86
N ILE A 48 -1.45 -9.81 19.52
CA ILE A 48 -0.40 -10.29 20.45
C ILE A 48 -0.92 -10.12 21.86
N VAL A 49 -0.91 -11.21 22.60
CA VAL A 49 -1.47 -11.28 23.95
C VAL A 49 -0.36 -11.48 24.96
N ASP A 50 -0.42 -10.74 26.06
CA ASP A 50 0.38 -10.92 27.25
C ASP A 50 -0.53 -10.87 28.47
N ASP A 51 -0.45 -11.87 29.34
CA ASP A 51 -1.27 -11.99 30.56
C ASP A 51 -2.76 -11.66 30.32
N PHE A 52 -3.38 -12.33 29.32
CA PHE A 52 -4.77 -12.14 28.89
C PHE A 52 -5.13 -10.73 28.39
N LYS A 53 -4.15 -9.89 28.08
CA LYS A 53 -4.34 -8.56 27.50
C LYS A 53 -3.77 -8.49 26.10
N ILE A 54 -4.47 -7.83 25.18
CA ILE A 54 -3.91 -7.53 23.86
C ILE A 54 -2.94 -6.37 24.02
N VAL A 55 -1.67 -6.64 23.81
CA VAL A 55 -0.58 -5.67 23.94
C VAL A 55 -0.14 -5.10 22.60
N ASN A 56 -0.36 -5.83 21.51
CA ASN A 56 0.01 -5.37 20.15
C ASN A 56 -0.81 -6.12 19.09
N LEU A 57 -0.57 -5.76 17.83
CA LEU A 57 -1.17 -6.36 16.64
C LEU A 57 -0.12 -6.50 15.55
N ILE A 58 0.00 -7.67 14.96
CA ILE A 58 0.82 -7.91 13.77
C ILE A 58 -0.06 -8.22 12.57
N THR A 59 0.17 -7.55 11.45
CA THR A 59 -0.44 -7.91 10.17
C THR A 59 0.43 -8.91 9.42
N LYS A 60 -0.18 -9.70 8.53
CA LYS A 60 0.55 -10.63 7.66
C LYS A 60 1.60 -9.90 6.82
N ASN A 61 1.29 -8.69 6.36
CA ASN A 61 2.21 -7.90 5.55
C ASN A 61 3.41 -7.39 6.37
N GLN A 62 3.19 -6.96 7.62
CA GLN A 62 4.29 -6.60 8.52
C GLN A 62 5.19 -7.80 8.81
N PHE A 63 4.59 -8.97 9.05
CA PHE A 63 5.33 -10.20 9.24
C PHE A 63 6.16 -10.56 8.00
N ASN A 64 5.57 -10.49 6.81
CA ASN A 64 6.29 -10.71 5.56
C ASN A 64 7.44 -9.70 5.37
N ALA A 65 7.23 -8.42 5.70
CA ALA A 65 8.29 -7.42 5.64
C ALA A 65 9.46 -7.77 6.58
N MET A 66 9.17 -8.21 7.80
CA MET A 66 10.21 -8.69 8.74
C MET A 66 11.01 -9.86 8.17
N VAL A 67 10.32 -10.83 7.52
CA VAL A 67 10.99 -11.98 6.88
C VAL A 67 11.93 -11.52 5.76
N LEU A 68 11.47 -10.62 4.90
CA LEU A 68 12.25 -10.12 3.76
C LEU A 68 13.45 -9.25 4.19
N GLU A 69 13.30 -8.50 5.27
CA GLU A 69 14.36 -7.63 5.79
C GLU A 69 15.32 -8.35 6.73
N SER A 70 15.16 -9.66 6.94
CA SER A 70 15.96 -10.46 7.90
C SER A 70 15.95 -9.87 9.32
N ILE A 71 14.84 -9.27 9.72
CA ILE A 71 14.67 -8.71 11.04
C ILE A 71 14.38 -9.83 12.05
N ASP A 72 14.86 -9.68 13.27
CA ASP A 72 14.58 -10.61 14.35
C ASP A 72 13.06 -10.73 14.62
N TYR A 73 12.59 -11.98 14.67
CA TYR A 73 11.16 -12.29 14.81
C TYR A 73 10.79 -12.34 16.27
N SER A 74 10.45 -11.21 16.81
CA SER A 74 9.97 -11.14 18.19
C SER A 74 8.64 -10.40 18.27
N PRO A 75 7.62 -10.94 18.97
CA PRO A 75 6.40 -10.21 19.28
C PRO A 75 6.64 -8.95 20.12
N TYR A 76 7.80 -8.82 20.75
CA TYR A 76 8.22 -7.59 21.46
C TYR A 76 8.57 -6.44 20.51
N ASN A 77 8.71 -6.68 19.21
CA ASN A 77 9.02 -5.62 18.26
C ASN A 77 7.89 -4.56 18.24
N ASP A 78 8.30 -3.32 18.15
CA ASP A 78 7.37 -2.23 17.90
C ASP A 78 6.96 -2.21 16.42
N PHE A 79 5.78 -2.75 16.13
CA PHE A 79 5.24 -2.81 14.78
C PHE A 79 4.76 -1.45 14.25
N THR A 80 4.69 -0.39 15.09
CA THR A 80 4.30 0.95 14.64
C THR A 80 5.30 1.54 13.65
N ARG A 81 6.55 1.08 13.66
CA ARG A 81 7.58 1.45 12.68
C ARG A 81 7.20 1.10 11.24
N PHE A 82 6.28 0.14 11.05
CA PHE A 82 5.77 -0.25 9.74
C PHE A 82 4.53 0.54 9.30
N ASP A 83 3.98 1.41 10.15
CA ASP A 83 2.70 2.09 9.86
C ASP A 83 2.75 3.00 8.63
N ASN A 84 3.93 3.52 8.30
CA ASN A 84 4.14 4.39 7.13
C ASN A 84 4.70 3.65 5.92
N LEU A 85 4.95 2.34 6.03
CA LEU A 85 5.44 1.55 4.91
C LEU A 85 4.29 1.12 3.99
N ILE A 86 4.64 0.98 2.71
CA ILE A 86 3.74 0.41 1.71
C ILE A 86 3.89 -1.10 1.76
N PHE A 87 2.78 -1.81 1.95
CA PHE A 87 2.76 -3.26 2.00
C PHE A 87 2.13 -3.86 0.75
N GLU A 88 2.61 -5.04 0.36
CA GLU A 88 2.01 -5.81 -0.72
C GLU A 88 0.57 -6.21 -0.41
N ASN A 89 -0.26 -6.24 -1.46
CA ASN A 89 -1.67 -6.58 -1.43
C ASN A 89 -2.59 -5.65 -0.62
N GLU A 90 -2.08 -4.53 -0.13
CA GLU A 90 -2.90 -3.52 0.52
C GLU A 90 -3.45 -2.50 -0.49
N ILE A 91 -4.61 -1.93 -0.15
CA ILE A 91 -5.30 -0.91 -0.95
C ILE A 91 -5.14 0.43 -0.26
N TYR A 92 -4.68 1.42 -1.02
CA TYR A 92 -4.46 2.79 -0.58
C TYR A 92 -5.44 3.73 -1.27
N ASN A 93 -6.41 4.23 -0.51
CA ASN A 93 -7.40 5.17 -1.01
C ASN A 93 -6.77 6.54 -1.23
N LYS A 94 -7.12 7.15 -2.35
CA LYS A 94 -6.71 8.50 -2.75
C LYS A 94 -7.96 9.28 -3.23
N PRO A 95 -7.93 10.61 -3.26
CA PRO A 95 -9.11 11.38 -3.73
C PRO A 95 -9.52 11.11 -5.17
N TRP A 96 -8.60 10.64 -6.01
CA TRP A 96 -8.82 10.32 -7.41
C TRP A 96 -9.22 8.86 -7.66
N GLY A 97 -9.27 8.02 -6.63
CA GLY A 97 -9.51 6.59 -6.75
C GLY A 97 -8.72 5.81 -5.70
N TYR A 98 -8.02 4.77 -6.12
CA TYR A 98 -7.16 3.99 -5.24
C TYR A 98 -6.06 3.28 -6.01
N TYR A 99 -5.05 2.83 -5.32
CA TYR A 99 -4.13 1.84 -5.86
C TYR A 99 -3.99 0.63 -4.95
N LYS A 100 -3.75 -0.52 -5.55
CA LYS A 100 -3.34 -1.75 -4.86
C LYS A 100 -1.85 -1.94 -5.08
N SER A 101 -1.09 -2.06 -3.99
CA SER A 101 0.31 -2.50 -4.06
C SER A 101 0.33 -4.01 -4.35
N VAL A 102 1.04 -4.43 -5.38
CA VAL A 102 1.10 -5.84 -5.82
C VAL A 102 2.44 -6.45 -5.44
N MET A 103 3.51 -5.68 -5.56
CA MET A 103 4.87 -6.11 -5.24
C MET A 103 5.67 -4.91 -4.75
N LEU A 104 6.50 -5.11 -3.74
CA LEU A 104 7.50 -4.14 -3.29
C LEU A 104 8.79 -4.88 -2.92
N CYS A 105 9.88 -4.48 -3.56
CA CYS A 105 11.22 -4.98 -3.25
C CYS A 105 12.25 -3.85 -3.34
N SER A 106 13.51 -4.13 -3.11
CA SER A 106 14.57 -3.10 -3.04
C SER A 106 14.82 -2.36 -4.36
N PHE A 107 14.40 -2.89 -5.49
CA PHE A 107 14.66 -2.33 -6.83
C PHE A 107 13.40 -2.07 -7.67
N ALA A 108 12.23 -2.50 -7.21
CA ALA A 108 10.98 -2.33 -7.95
C ALA A 108 9.75 -2.25 -7.03
N GLN A 109 8.74 -1.52 -7.48
CA GLN A 109 7.38 -1.58 -6.95
C GLN A 109 6.39 -1.78 -8.09
N ALA A 110 5.40 -2.66 -7.91
CA ALA A 110 4.29 -2.81 -8.84
C ALA A 110 2.96 -2.45 -8.16
N LYS A 111 2.11 -1.71 -8.88
CA LYS A 111 0.79 -1.28 -8.40
C LYS A 111 -0.26 -1.46 -9.50
N ILE A 112 -1.50 -1.61 -9.08
CA ILE A 112 -2.66 -1.43 -9.96
C ILE A 112 -3.39 -0.16 -9.49
N LEU A 113 -3.42 0.84 -10.35
CA LEU A 113 -4.12 2.10 -10.13
C LEU A 113 -5.52 2.00 -10.71
N THR A 114 -6.52 2.42 -9.95
CA THR A 114 -7.90 2.60 -10.42
C THR A 114 -8.25 4.08 -10.27
N VAL A 115 -8.37 4.76 -11.40
CA VAL A 115 -8.73 6.18 -11.47
C VAL A 115 -10.22 6.28 -11.76
N PHE A 116 -10.96 6.91 -10.84
CA PHE A 116 -12.41 7.06 -10.95
C PHE A 116 -12.80 7.94 -12.14
N PRO A 117 -14.08 7.87 -12.59
CA PRO A 117 -14.60 8.77 -13.61
C PRO A 117 -14.34 10.24 -13.28
N ASP A 118 -14.06 11.06 -14.28
CA ASP A 118 -13.77 12.50 -14.16
C ASP A 118 -12.70 12.85 -13.10
N SER A 119 -11.76 11.96 -12.91
CA SER A 119 -10.72 12.11 -11.90
C SER A 119 -9.32 12.10 -12.52
N GLU A 120 -8.37 12.70 -11.81
CA GLU A 120 -7.00 12.87 -12.29
C GLU A 120 -5.99 12.76 -11.15
N LEU A 121 -4.80 12.26 -11.45
CA LEU A 121 -3.68 12.34 -10.54
C LEU A 121 -3.11 13.77 -10.54
N SER A 122 -2.34 14.11 -9.50
CA SER A 122 -1.55 15.35 -9.51
C SER A 122 -0.57 15.39 -10.69
N ILE A 123 -0.20 16.59 -11.13
CA ILE A 123 1.02 16.75 -11.95
C ILE A 123 2.20 16.54 -11.01
N GLN A 124 2.98 15.51 -11.24
CA GLN A 124 4.03 15.07 -10.33
C GLN A 124 5.28 14.59 -11.07
N SER A 125 6.40 14.52 -10.36
CA SER A 125 7.64 13.88 -10.83
C SER A 125 8.33 13.15 -9.68
N HIS A 126 9.24 12.23 -10.02
CA HIS A 126 10.04 11.44 -9.09
C HIS A 126 11.52 11.58 -9.40
N LYS A 127 12.36 11.70 -8.37
CA LYS A 127 13.82 11.82 -8.55
C LYS A 127 14.53 10.47 -8.55
N LYS A 128 14.00 9.51 -7.78
CA LYS A 128 14.71 8.26 -7.48
C LYS A 128 14.19 7.05 -8.25
N ARG A 129 13.05 7.19 -8.96
CA ARG A 129 12.43 6.10 -9.73
C ARG A 129 11.94 6.56 -11.08
N GLU A 130 11.84 5.65 -12.01
CA GLU A 130 11.13 5.76 -13.28
C GLU A 130 9.88 4.88 -13.24
N GLU A 131 8.92 5.11 -14.13
CA GLU A 131 7.65 4.40 -14.14
C GLU A 131 7.32 3.85 -15.53
N HIS A 132 6.74 2.66 -15.53
CA HIS A 132 6.25 1.96 -16.72
C HIS A 132 4.78 1.68 -16.51
N TRP A 133 3.93 2.25 -17.34
CA TRP A 133 2.48 2.10 -17.25
C TRP A 133 1.94 1.31 -18.42
N ILE A 134 1.01 0.40 -18.14
CA ILE A 134 0.20 -0.28 -19.15
C ILE A 134 -1.26 0.03 -18.83
N VAL A 135 -1.98 0.59 -19.79
CA VAL A 135 -3.42 0.78 -19.66
C VAL A 135 -4.10 -0.57 -19.78
N MET A 136 -4.76 -1.02 -18.72
CA MET A 136 -5.46 -2.30 -18.68
C MET A 136 -6.90 -2.17 -19.15
N VAL A 137 -7.60 -1.12 -18.70
CA VAL A 137 -9.03 -0.89 -18.96
C VAL A 137 -9.28 0.60 -19.08
N GLY A 138 -10.17 0.99 -19.99
CA GLY A 138 -10.65 2.36 -20.13
C GLY A 138 -9.82 3.21 -21.09
N ASN A 139 -10.17 4.49 -21.13
CA ASN A 139 -9.53 5.51 -21.96
C ASN A 139 -9.22 6.73 -21.11
N GLY A 140 -8.17 7.44 -21.45
CA GLY A 140 -7.76 8.63 -20.71
C GLY A 140 -6.81 9.51 -21.50
N VAL A 141 -6.22 10.46 -20.77
CA VAL A 141 -5.16 11.33 -21.28
C VAL A 141 -3.96 11.22 -20.36
N VAL A 142 -2.80 10.97 -20.91
CA VAL A 142 -1.51 11.12 -20.20
C VAL A 142 -0.87 12.43 -20.60
N SER A 143 -0.34 13.15 -19.62
CA SER A 143 0.54 14.31 -19.82
C SER A 143 1.96 13.93 -19.43
N LEU A 144 2.93 14.16 -20.32
CA LEU A 144 4.35 13.98 -20.08
C LEU A 144 5.05 15.30 -20.42
N ASP A 145 5.58 15.99 -19.41
CA ASP A 145 6.06 17.37 -19.49
C ASP A 145 5.00 18.29 -20.13
N SER A 146 5.26 18.79 -21.33
CA SER A 146 4.34 19.67 -22.08
C SER A 146 3.45 18.93 -23.10
N ARG A 147 3.62 17.60 -23.24
CA ARG A 147 2.92 16.81 -24.27
C ARG A 147 1.76 16.04 -23.66
N LYS A 148 0.61 16.10 -24.32
CA LYS A 148 -0.56 15.30 -23.98
C LYS A 148 -0.82 14.25 -25.06
N LYS A 149 -1.18 13.03 -24.64
CA LYS A 149 -1.53 11.91 -25.52
C LYS A 149 -2.80 11.24 -25.01
N ASN A 150 -3.73 10.96 -25.89
CA ASN A 150 -4.85 10.07 -25.59
C ASN A 150 -4.30 8.64 -25.43
N ILE A 151 -4.83 7.91 -24.47
CA ILE A 151 -4.46 6.54 -24.17
C ILE A 151 -5.68 5.63 -24.05
N SER A 152 -5.50 4.36 -24.38
CA SER A 152 -6.52 3.32 -24.34
C SER A 152 -5.94 1.99 -23.90
N ALA A 153 -6.77 1.00 -23.62
CA ALA A 153 -6.34 -0.32 -23.22
C ALA A 153 -5.30 -0.91 -24.19
N GLY A 154 -4.19 -1.41 -23.65
CA GLY A 154 -3.04 -1.92 -24.36
C GLY A 154 -1.91 -0.90 -24.59
N ASP A 155 -2.16 0.40 -24.39
CA ASP A 155 -1.10 1.41 -24.50
C ASP A 155 -0.05 1.24 -23.40
N TYR A 156 1.22 1.37 -23.80
CA TYR A 156 2.37 1.45 -22.90
C TYR A 156 2.90 2.88 -22.83
N ILE A 157 3.22 3.31 -21.62
CA ILE A 157 3.77 4.63 -21.33
C ILE A 157 5.03 4.48 -20.48
N TYR A 158 6.13 5.04 -20.96
CA TYR A 158 7.37 5.15 -20.20
C TYR A 158 7.52 6.56 -19.64
N ILE A 159 7.83 6.66 -18.35
CA ILE A 159 8.00 7.91 -17.61
C ILE A 159 9.39 7.89 -16.97
N PRO A 160 10.38 8.60 -17.54
CA PRO A 160 11.71 8.66 -16.98
C PRO A 160 11.75 9.46 -15.66
N LYS A 161 12.81 9.27 -14.89
CA LYS A 161 13.07 10.08 -13.69
C LYS A 161 12.97 11.56 -14.03
N GLN A 162 12.39 12.34 -13.10
CA GLN A 162 12.19 13.79 -13.18
C GLN A 162 11.21 14.28 -14.27
N CYS A 163 10.67 13.42 -15.11
CA CYS A 163 9.61 13.78 -16.04
C CYS A 163 8.33 14.18 -15.29
N LYS A 164 7.79 15.35 -15.59
CA LYS A 164 6.48 15.77 -15.06
C LYS A 164 5.40 14.97 -15.77
N HIS A 165 4.58 14.28 -15.01
CA HIS A 165 3.54 13.42 -15.57
C HIS A 165 2.24 13.54 -14.81
N GLN A 166 1.16 13.22 -15.50
CA GLN A 166 -0.20 13.18 -14.97
C GLN A 166 -1.01 12.20 -15.79
N ILE A 167 -1.97 11.54 -15.14
CA ILE A 167 -3.02 10.79 -15.82
C ILE A 167 -4.37 11.38 -15.49
N ILE A 168 -5.25 11.43 -16.50
CA ILE A 168 -6.61 11.96 -16.42
C ILE A 168 -7.56 10.90 -16.98
N ASN A 169 -8.53 10.48 -16.19
CA ASN A 169 -9.67 9.70 -16.68
C ASN A 169 -10.72 10.65 -17.22
N ILE A 170 -10.92 10.64 -18.53
CA ILE A 170 -11.89 11.49 -19.23
C ILE A 170 -13.29 10.86 -19.35
N SER A 171 -13.45 9.60 -18.93
CA SER A 171 -14.76 8.96 -18.89
C SER A 171 -15.60 9.52 -17.75
N LEU A 172 -16.90 9.70 -17.95
CA LEU A 172 -17.84 10.09 -16.91
C LEU A 172 -18.46 8.88 -16.17
N GLU A 173 -18.28 7.67 -16.70
CA GLU A 173 -18.96 6.46 -16.20
C GLU A 173 -17.97 5.34 -15.81
N ASN A 174 -16.85 5.23 -16.52
CA ASN A 174 -15.98 4.07 -16.40
C ASN A 174 -14.64 4.40 -15.73
N ASN A 175 -14.15 3.48 -14.92
CA ASN A 175 -12.82 3.58 -14.35
C ASN A 175 -11.74 3.43 -15.43
N LEU A 176 -10.61 4.13 -15.23
CA LEU A 176 -9.37 3.89 -15.95
C LEU A 176 -8.45 3.06 -15.05
N ILE A 177 -8.05 1.89 -15.52
CA ILE A 177 -7.21 0.96 -14.74
C ILE A 177 -5.86 0.82 -15.40
N ILE A 178 -4.80 1.00 -14.62
CA ILE A 178 -3.42 1.01 -15.08
C ILE A 178 -2.60 0.05 -14.23
N SER A 179 -1.79 -0.79 -14.88
CA SER A 179 -0.68 -1.48 -14.24
C SER A 179 0.54 -0.56 -14.27
N GLU A 180 1.08 -0.27 -13.11
CA GLU A 180 2.27 0.55 -12.91
C GLU A 180 3.40 -0.30 -12.36
N VAL A 181 4.56 -0.24 -13.00
CA VAL A 181 5.82 -0.78 -12.48
C VAL A 181 6.79 0.37 -12.31
N GLN A 182 7.28 0.56 -11.10
CA GLN A 182 8.30 1.53 -10.75
C GLN A 182 9.64 0.83 -10.61
N LEU A 183 10.68 1.36 -11.22
CA LEU A 183 12.06 0.88 -11.12
C LEU A 183 12.95 1.96 -10.52
N GLY A 184 13.76 1.60 -9.54
CA GLY A 184 14.61 2.57 -8.88
C GLY A 184 15.16 2.11 -7.53
N GLU A 185 15.60 3.07 -6.74
CA GLU A 185 16.24 2.82 -5.46
C GLU A 185 15.34 3.17 -4.27
N TYR A 186 14.20 3.84 -4.54
CA TYR A 186 13.31 4.32 -3.50
C TYR A 186 11.89 4.56 -4.01
N PHE A 187 10.88 4.10 -3.26
CA PHE A 187 9.47 4.09 -3.66
C PHE A 187 8.54 4.82 -2.68
N GLY A 188 9.09 5.54 -1.70
CA GLY A 188 8.31 6.30 -0.72
C GLY A 188 7.51 7.45 -1.35
N GLU A 189 6.41 7.82 -0.71
CA GLU A 189 5.54 8.91 -1.15
C GLU A 189 6.20 10.29 -1.02
N ASP A 190 7.25 10.42 -0.21
CA ASP A 190 8.06 11.63 -0.02
C ASP A 190 9.01 11.94 -1.22
N ASP A 191 9.22 10.98 -2.14
CA ASP A 191 9.87 11.23 -3.44
C ASP A 191 8.92 11.87 -4.47
N ILE A 192 7.65 12.07 -4.14
CA ILE A 192 6.69 12.71 -5.04
C ILE A 192 6.81 14.23 -4.94
N VAL A 193 7.29 14.87 -6.01
CA VAL A 193 7.20 16.32 -6.15
C VAL A 193 5.91 16.66 -6.90
N ARG A 194 4.97 17.30 -6.21
CA ARG A 194 3.69 17.74 -6.79
C ARG A 194 3.79 19.17 -7.28
N TYR A 195 3.39 19.43 -8.53
CA TYR A 195 3.37 20.76 -9.15
C TYR A 195 1.98 21.37 -9.18
N SER A 196 0.96 20.53 -9.36
CA SER A 196 -0.45 20.90 -9.29
C SER A 196 -1.27 19.71 -8.84
N ASP A 197 -2.18 19.93 -7.94
CA ASP A 197 -3.07 18.89 -7.41
C ASP A 197 -4.49 19.43 -7.21
N LYS A 198 -5.45 18.88 -7.96
CA LYS A 198 -6.90 19.22 -7.89
C LYS A 198 -7.46 19.05 -6.46
N TYR A 199 -6.81 18.26 -5.63
CA TYR A 199 -7.29 17.86 -4.29
C TYR A 199 -6.52 18.53 -3.15
N ASN A 200 -5.63 19.47 -3.43
CA ASN A 200 -4.85 20.26 -2.45
C ASN A 200 -4.07 19.37 -1.45
N ARG A 201 -3.47 18.28 -1.91
CA ARG A 201 -2.55 17.44 -1.12
C ARG A 201 -1.12 18.02 -1.22
N ASN A 202 -0.74 18.85 -0.31
CA ASN A 202 0.62 19.39 -0.17
C ASN A 202 1.41 18.63 0.88
#